data_13065d257281a3fb93200c206f978aae
#
_entry.id   13065d257281a3fb93200c206f978aae
#
_cell.length_a   1.000
_cell.length_b   1.000
_cell.length_c   1.000
_cell.angle_alpha   90.00
_cell.angle_beta   90.00
_cell.angle_gamma   90.00
#
_symmetry.space_group_name_H-M   'P 1'
#
loop_
_entity.id
_entity.type
_entity.pdbx_description
1 polymer ?
#
loop_
_entity_poly.entity_id
_entity_poly.type
_entity_poly.pdbx_seq_one_letter_code
_entity_poly.pdbx_strand_id
1 'polypeptide(L)'
;MKPVLSTEEVVRLEDIIEREGTSKAELMELAGEFAANEVLKLNPDRVLVLVGFGNNGGDGWVAADILSHKGVDVDIVSPVEPDEIPAALARHVARRTAGRDVHVCVGPSRDELEVLIDKADVVVDAIFGTGFHGNLRAPFSIWIPTVNECADCVVSIDVPSGLNAETGVVDDDCIRAEHTVTMIAPKIGLYSADGPEYAGDLICGNLYDRLDEVIDDVDHAAEIVEPGDLVDYFAPLPTNIDKYSRGSVLIVAGSAQYPGAAIMAAKSAARAGAGYVAVAAPDACANLIRMALPSIPVFAIPSDSRGSFGAAARMTVCEIAKKYGCVLCGPGMTTSAGAMQVVSGLLELDVPLILDADALNCLAKIAIDGIDSNPEMYRREQPLVMTPHYRELSRLVAGDEVNDLGTAIAAAQKVVWAAGSDNLVVIAKGPTTAICGVERVLLPLSGPASLATAGSGDVLAGILAGTLATMRDEMDRWELLYSYAVALHSYAGFAAATEYGEKSVIATDLIDLIGPAMEVAAKDALEDLGIMDEGSDD
;
A
#
# COMPACT_ATOMS: atom_id res chain seq x y z
N MET A 1 14.16 0.53 -1.58
CA MET A 1 12.87 1.27 -1.52
C MET A 1 12.79 2.26 -2.67
N LYS A 2 11.60 2.47 -3.25
CA LYS A 2 11.40 3.38 -4.40
C LYS A 2 10.51 4.55 -3.99
N PRO A 3 10.87 5.81 -4.32
CA PRO A 3 10.08 6.98 -3.99
C PRO A 3 8.75 6.99 -4.74
N VAL A 4 7.71 7.50 -4.08
CA VAL A 4 6.39 7.83 -4.67
C VAL A 4 6.21 9.33 -4.50
N LEU A 5 5.91 10.03 -5.58
CA LEU A 5 5.84 11.47 -5.60
C LEU A 5 4.39 11.99 -5.73
N SER A 6 4.15 13.19 -5.21
CA SER A 6 2.99 13.99 -5.61
C SER A 6 3.18 14.53 -7.03
N THR A 7 2.09 14.95 -7.66
CA THR A 7 2.17 15.56 -9.00
C THR A 7 2.98 16.87 -8.99
N GLU A 8 2.97 17.61 -7.89
CA GLU A 8 3.77 18.83 -7.70
C GLU A 8 5.26 18.51 -7.65
N GLU A 9 5.65 17.47 -6.91
CA GLU A 9 7.05 17.08 -6.77
C GLU A 9 7.62 16.44 -8.06
N VAL A 10 6.79 15.76 -8.86
CA VAL A 10 7.19 15.31 -10.20
C VAL A 10 7.58 16.49 -11.08
N VAL A 11 6.74 17.55 -11.14
CA VAL A 11 7.05 18.76 -11.92
C VAL A 11 8.31 19.45 -11.40
N ARG A 12 8.49 19.52 -10.08
CA ARG A 12 9.69 20.09 -9.47
C ARG A 12 10.95 19.30 -9.83
N LEU A 13 10.87 17.98 -9.83
CA LEU A 13 11.98 17.11 -10.20
C LEU A 13 12.33 17.24 -11.69
N GLU A 14 11.35 17.33 -12.58
CA GLU A 14 11.58 17.63 -14.00
C GLU A 14 12.30 18.98 -14.18
N ASP A 15 11.93 20.01 -13.42
CA ASP A 15 12.59 21.32 -13.44
C ASP A 15 14.04 21.26 -12.91
N ILE A 16 14.34 20.39 -11.95
CA ILE A 16 15.70 20.13 -11.47
C ILE A 16 16.52 19.46 -12.58
N ILE A 17 15.99 18.40 -13.19
CA ILE A 17 16.62 17.66 -14.29
C ILE A 17 16.91 18.60 -15.48
N GLU A 18 15.97 19.52 -15.79
CA GLU A 18 16.19 20.52 -16.85
C GLU A 18 17.34 21.49 -16.54
N ARG A 19 17.48 21.92 -15.28
CA ARG A 19 18.61 22.74 -14.84
C ARG A 19 19.95 22.01 -14.87
N GLU A 20 19.93 20.70 -14.66
CA GLU A 20 21.09 19.81 -14.77
C GLU A 20 21.51 19.56 -16.24
N GLY A 21 20.68 19.95 -17.22
CA GLY A 21 21.02 19.96 -18.65
C GLY A 21 20.21 19.03 -19.54
N THR A 22 19.28 18.23 -19.02
CA THR A 22 18.37 17.41 -19.83
C THR A 22 17.07 18.16 -20.06
N SER A 23 16.83 18.58 -21.30
CA SER A 23 15.65 19.37 -21.65
C SER A 23 14.35 18.56 -21.57
N LYS A 24 13.21 19.23 -21.37
CA LYS A 24 11.87 18.58 -21.41
C LYS A 24 11.59 17.88 -22.74
N ALA A 25 12.22 18.34 -23.85
CA ALA A 25 12.11 17.65 -25.14
C ALA A 25 12.88 16.32 -25.15
N GLU A 26 14.05 16.27 -24.52
CA GLU A 26 14.83 15.03 -24.35
C GLU A 26 14.11 14.07 -23.41
N LEU A 27 13.52 14.56 -22.30
CA LEU A 27 12.71 13.73 -21.40
C LEU A 27 11.52 13.10 -22.14
N MET A 28 10.82 13.84 -23.00
CA MET A 28 9.74 13.31 -23.84
C MET A 28 10.23 12.21 -24.81
N GLU A 29 11.39 12.38 -25.44
CA GLU A 29 11.95 11.33 -26.30
C GLU A 29 12.30 10.07 -25.48
N LEU A 30 12.89 10.22 -24.29
CA LEU A 30 13.21 9.10 -23.38
C LEU A 30 11.95 8.42 -22.86
N ALA A 31 10.91 9.18 -22.49
CA ALA A 31 9.65 8.65 -22.02
C ALA A 31 8.95 7.78 -23.07
N GLY A 32 8.84 8.32 -24.31
CA GLY A 32 8.26 7.58 -25.41
C GLY A 32 9.10 6.36 -25.83
N GLU A 33 10.43 6.47 -25.76
CA GLU A 33 11.33 5.33 -26.01
C GLU A 33 11.14 4.22 -24.97
N PHE A 34 11.08 4.58 -23.69
CA PHE A 34 10.85 3.61 -22.61
C PHE A 34 9.48 2.93 -22.80
N ALA A 35 8.40 3.71 -23.01
CA ALA A 35 7.07 3.16 -23.26
C ALA A 35 7.03 2.22 -24.46
N ALA A 36 7.65 2.59 -25.59
CA ALA A 36 7.74 1.74 -26.77
C ALA A 36 8.47 0.42 -26.48
N ASN A 37 9.56 0.47 -25.72
CA ASN A 37 10.31 -0.73 -25.36
C ASN A 37 9.50 -1.67 -24.45
N GLU A 38 8.67 -1.15 -23.55
CA GLU A 38 7.76 -1.98 -22.73
C GLU A 38 6.67 -2.62 -23.60
N VAL A 39 6.06 -1.87 -24.52
CA VAL A 39 5.09 -2.41 -25.49
C VAL A 39 5.71 -3.52 -26.35
N LEU A 40 6.96 -3.37 -26.81
CA LEU A 40 7.66 -4.37 -27.61
C LEU A 40 7.89 -5.70 -26.87
N LYS A 41 7.94 -5.72 -25.54
CA LYS A 41 8.05 -6.97 -24.77
C LYS A 41 6.81 -7.86 -24.91
N LEU A 42 5.66 -7.27 -25.25
CA LEU A 42 4.40 -7.98 -25.52
C LEU A 42 4.38 -8.61 -26.93
N ASN A 43 5.39 -8.36 -27.76
CA ASN A 43 5.55 -8.86 -29.14
C ASN A 43 4.34 -8.60 -30.05
N PRO A 44 3.79 -7.37 -30.12
CA PRO A 44 2.65 -7.08 -30.97
C PRO A 44 3.05 -6.98 -32.46
N ASP A 45 2.19 -7.49 -33.36
CA ASP A 45 2.29 -7.22 -34.80
C ASP A 45 1.68 -5.86 -35.15
N ARG A 46 0.61 -5.45 -34.42
CA ARG A 46 -0.09 -4.18 -34.63
C ARG A 46 -0.42 -3.46 -33.31
N VAL A 47 -0.18 -2.14 -33.27
CA VAL A 47 -0.44 -1.28 -32.10
C VAL A 47 -1.33 -0.10 -32.50
N LEU A 48 -2.33 0.20 -31.67
CA LEU A 48 -3.14 1.40 -31.73
C LEU A 48 -2.73 2.37 -30.62
N VAL A 49 -2.28 3.57 -30.96
CA VAL A 49 -1.88 4.60 -29.97
C VAL A 49 -2.94 5.71 -29.93
N LEU A 50 -3.59 5.89 -28.77
CA LEU A 50 -4.51 7.02 -28.55
C LEU A 50 -3.76 8.15 -27.88
N VAL A 51 -3.73 9.33 -28.51
CA VAL A 51 -2.99 10.50 -28.01
C VAL A 51 -3.92 11.64 -27.60
N GLY A 52 -3.50 12.39 -26.58
CA GLY A 52 -4.19 13.59 -26.12
C GLY A 52 -3.58 14.89 -26.63
N PHE A 53 -4.05 16.01 -26.06
CA PHE A 53 -3.60 17.36 -26.39
C PHE A 53 -2.29 17.78 -25.72
N GLY A 54 -1.89 17.07 -24.65
CA GLY A 54 -0.79 17.42 -23.73
C GLY A 54 0.53 16.74 -24.07
N ASN A 55 1.48 16.84 -23.13
CA ASN A 55 2.80 16.22 -23.26
C ASN A 55 2.73 14.70 -23.22
N ASN A 56 1.82 14.09 -22.44
CA ASN A 56 1.58 12.65 -22.46
C ASN A 56 1.23 12.14 -23.87
N GLY A 57 0.41 12.93 -24.62
CA GLY A 57 0.20 12.65 -26.03
C GLY A 57 1.49 12.75 -26.85
N GLY A 58 2.42 13.64 -26.47
CA GLY A 58 3.75 13.74 -27.07
C GLY A 58 4.57 12.46 -26.87
N ASP A 59 4.57 11.89 -25.67
CA ASP A 59 5.21 10.62 -25.35
C ASP A 59 4.62 9.48 -26.19
N GLY A 60 3.28 9.45 -26.37
CA GLY A 60 2.59 8.53 -27.26
C GLY A 60 3.00 8.68 -28.73
N TRP A 61 3.18 9.92 -29.23
CA TRP A 61 3.68 10.16 -30.60
C TRP A 61 5.12 9.66 -30.78
N VAL A 62 6.00 9.83 -29.76
CA VAL A 62 7.36 9.29 -29.79
C VAL A 62 7.32 7.76 -29.80
N ALA A 63 6.51 7.15 -28.91
CA ALA A 63 6.36 5.70 -28.84
C ALA A 63 5.89 5.12 -30.18
N ALA A 64 4.89 5.72 -30.83
CA ALA A 64 4.39 5.32 -32.14
C ALA A 64 5.49 5.38 -33.22
N ASP A 65 6.32 6.43 -33.22
CA ASP A 65 7.45 6.59 -34.13
C ASP A 65 8.48 5.45 -33.97
N ILE A 66 8.81 5.11 -32.75
CA ILE A 66 9.78 4.06 -32.43
C ILE A 66 9.23 2.68 -32.78
N LEU A 67 7.98 2.36 -32.41
CA LEU A 67 7.31 1.11 -32.76
C LEU A 67 7.29 0.87 -34.27
N SER A 68 6.91 1.89 -35.06
CA SER A 68 6.93 1.83 -36.51
C SER A 68 8.34 1.56 -37.07
N HIS A 69 9.38 2.21 -36.51
CA HIS A 69 10.77 1.96 -36.93
C HIS A 69 11.25 0.53 -36.57
N LYS A 70 10.65 -0.10 -35.57
CA LYS A 70 10.93 -1.49 -35.19
C LYS A 70 10.15 -2.51 -36.03
N GLY A 71 9.29 -2.02 -36.96
CA GLY A 71 8.55 -2.86 -37.90
C GLY A 71 7.15 -3.27 -37.42
N VAL A 72 6.65 -2.67 -36.33
CA VAL A 72 5.27 -2.82 -35.87
C VAL A 72 4.34 -1.98 -36.77
N ASP A 73 3.17 -2.51 -37.13
CA ASP A 73 2.13 -1.75 -37.83
C ASP A 73 1.41 -0.83 -36.84
N VAL A 74 1.48 0.50 -37.05
CA VAL A 74 1.01 1.48 -36.07
C VAL A 74 -0.09 2.37 -36.63
N ASP A 75 -1.25 2.33 -35.95
CA ASP A 75 -2.32 3.31 -36.12
C ASP A 75 -2.29 4.31 -34.94
N ILE A 76 -2.51 5.60 -35.22
CA ILE A 76 -2.59 6.66 -34.21
C ILE A 76 -3.97 7.30 -34.27
N VAL A 77 -4.64 7.39 -33.13
CA VAL A 77 -5.90 8.14 -32.94
C VAL A 77 -5.59 9.45 -32.24
N SER A 78 -5.85 10.57 -32.94
CA SER A 78 -5.64 11.92 -32.42
C SER A 78 -6.94 12.71 -32.37
N PRO A 79 -7.17 13.57 -31.36
CA PRO A 79 -8.39 14.40 -31.30
C PRO A 79 -8.42 15.53 -32.34
N VAL A 80 -7.26 15.96 -32.84
CA VAL A 80 -7.07 17.02 -33.82
C VAL A 80 -5.95 16.69 -34.79
N GLU A 81 -5.84 17.45 -35.88
CA GLU A 81 -4.70 17.34 -36.78
C GLU A 81 -3.37 17.60 -36.04
N PRO A 82 -2.26 16.92 -36.41
CA PRO A 82 -0.95 17.09 -35.78
C PRO A 82 -0.49 18.55 -35.66
N ASP A 83 -0.86 19.39 -36.64
CA ASP A 83 -0.55 20.82 -36.65
C ASP A 83 -1.35 21.65 -35.65
N GLU A 84 -2.48 21.13 -35.16
CA GLU A 84 -3.43 21.82 -34.29
C GLU A 84 -3.24 21.45 -32.80
N ILE A 85 -2.33 20.51 -32.47
CA ILE A 85 -2.03 20.13 -31.10
C ILE A 85 -1.56 21.36 -30.29
N PRO A 86 -2.20 21.70 -29.14
CA PRO A 86 -1.87 22.91 -28.39
C PRO A 86 -0.47 22.90 -27.78
N ALA A 87 -0.05 21.77 -27.18
CA ALA A 87 1.26 21.62 -26.54
C ALA A 87 2.39 21.67 -27.60
N ALA A 88 3.31 22.60 -27.43
CA ALA A 88 4.33 22.89 -28.45
C ALA A 88 5.29 21.73 -28.71
N LEU A 89 5.71 21.03 -27.63
CA LEU A 89 6.59 19.85 -27.72
C LEU A 89 5.85 18.70 -28.41
N ALA A 90 4.66 18.33 -27.94
CA ALA A 90 3.83 17.28 -28.53
C ALA A 90 3.53 17.58 -30.02
N ARG A 91 3.18 18.82 -30.36
CA ARG A 91 2.96 19.23 -31.75
C ARG A 91 4.20 19.06 -32.64
N HIS A 92 5.40 19.35 -32.10
CA HIS A 92 6.64 19.17 -32.85
C HIS A 92 6.86 17.70 -33.19
N VAL A 93 6.71 16.82 -32.23
CA VAL A 93 6.84 15.35 -32.39
C VAL A 93 5.75 14.83 -33.33
N ALA A 94 4.48 15.21 -33.13
CA ALA A 94 3.36 14.75 -33.93
C ALA A 94 3.57 15.07 -35.45
N ARG A 95 4.05 16.27 -35.77
CA ARG A 95 4.40 16.64 -37.16
C ARG A 95 5.50 15.76 -37.74
N ARG A 96 6.51 15.43 -36.93
CA ARG A 96 7.62 14.58 -37.35
C ARG A 96 7.11 13.17 -37.63
N THR A 97 6.35 12.60 -36.71
CA THR A 97 5.85 11.23 -36.75
C THR A 97 4.79 11.04 -37.85
N ALA A 98 3.83 11.97 -38.00
CA ALA A 98 2.81 11.93 -39.07
C ALA A 98 3.39 11.98 -40.47
N GLY A 99 4.62 12.47 -40.65
CA GLY A 99 5.34 12.46 -41.92
C GLY A 99 6.03 11.13 -42.26
N ARG A 100 5.86 10.09 -41.41
CA ARG A 100 6.50 8.79 -41.52
C ARG A 100 5.50 7.67 -41.85
N ASP A 101 5.92 6.43 -41.69
CA ASP A 101 5.14 5.25 -42.06
C ASP A 101 4.19 4.85 -40.92
N VAL A 102 3.27 5.75 -40.55
CA VAL A 102 2.21 5.57 -39.59
C VAL A 102 0.89 6.05 -40.13
N HIS A 103 -0.21 5.41 -39.78
CA HIS A 103 -1.55 5.85 -40.18
C HIS A 103 -2.18 6.68 -39.04
N VAL A 104 -2.57 7.95 -39.36
CA VAL A 104 -3.18 8.86 -38.38
C VAL A 104 -4.68 8.98 -38.66
N CYS A 105 -5.51 8.66 -37.70
CA CYS A 105 -6.95 8.83 -37.71
C CYS A 105 -7.35 9.99 -36.80
N VAL A 106 -7.96 11.03 -37.32
CA VAL A 106 -8.31 12.24 -36.56
C VAL A 106 -9.79 12.23 -36.20
N GLY A 107 -10.09 12.31 -34.91
CA GLY A 107 -11.43 12.41 -34.36
C GLY A 107 -12.39 11.30 -34.79
N PRO A 108 -12.00 10.00 -34.73
CA PRO A 108 -12.86 8.91 -35.15
C PRO A 108 -14.17 8.89 -34.35
N SER A 109 -15.24 8.49 -35.03
CA SER A 109 -16.48 8.08 -34.38
C SER A 109 -16.26 6.78 -33.55
N ARG A 110 -17.22 6.44 -32.71
CA ARG A 110 -17.16 5.17 -31.94
C ARG A 110 -16.97 3.96 -32.87
N ASP A 111 -17.79 3.85 -33.91
CA ASP A 111 -17.75 2.68 -34.82
C ASP A 111 -16.39 2.57 -35.57
N GLU A 112 -15.78 3.72 -35.92
CA GLU A 112 -14.46 3.74 -36.55
C GLU A 112 -13.36 3.36 -35.56
N LEU A 113 -13.47 3.79 -34.28
CA LEU A 113 -12.54 3.44 -33.23
C LEU A 113 -12.62 1.95 -32.90
N GLU A 114 -13.83 1.37 -32.79
CA GLU A 114 -14.04 -0.08 -32.57
C GLU A 114 -13.32 -0.91 -33.66
N VAL A 115 -13.39 -0.49 -34.93
CA VAL A 115 -12.70 -1.17 -36.03
C VAL A 115 -11.17 -1.07 -35.92
N LEU A 116 -10.64 0.00 -35.38
CA LEU A 116 -9.19 0.15 -35.16
C LEU A 116 -8.73 -0.71 -33.98
N ILE A 117 -9.49 -0.73 -32.87
CA ILE A 117 -9.20 -1.55 -31.69
C ILE A 117 -9.22 -3.04 -32.04
N ASP A 118 -10.24 -3.51 -32.76
CA ASP A 118 -10.40 -4.92 -33.17
C ASP A 118 -9.21 -5.45 -34.00
N LYS A 119 -8.41 -4.57 -34.59
CA LYS A 119 -7.22 -4.95 -35.37
C LYS A 119 -5.93 -4.90 -34.57
N ALA A 120 -5.92 -4.22 -33.42
CA ALA A 120 -4.73 -4.01 -32.63
C ALA A 120 -4.50 -5.16 -31.65
N ASP A 121 -3.27 -5.63 -31.53
CA ASP A 121 -2.86 -6.56 -30.47
C ASP A 121 -2.70 -5.85 -29.11
N VAL A 122 -2.29 -4.58 -29.15
CA VAL A 122 -2.10 -3.72 -27.99
C VAL A 122 -2.63 -2.32 -28.28
N VAL A 123 -3.38 -1.77 -27.34
CA VAL A 123 -3.80 -0.37 -27.33
C VAL A 123 -2.91 0.40 -26.34
N VAL A 124 -2.28 1.48 -26.81
CA VAL A 124 -1.48 2.38 -25.97
C VAL A 124 -2.32 3.61 -25.64
N ASP A 125 -2.59 3.81 -24.37
CA ASP A 125 -3.25 5.01 -23.84
C ASP A 125 -2.20 6.07 -23.50
N ALA A 126 -2.18 7.13 -24.28
CA ALA A 126 -1.39 8.34 -24.09
C ALA A 126 -2.28 9.61 -24.15
N ILE A 127 -3.53 9.50 -23.66
CA ILE A 127 -4.48 10.61 -23.76
C ILE A 127 -4.16 11.65 -22.67
N PHE A 128 -4.19 11.26 -21.41
CA PHE A 128 -3.95 12.14 -20.27
C PHE A 128 -2.84 11.58 -19.37
N GLY A 129 -2.01 12.46 -18.81
CA GLY A 129 -1.04 12.16 -17.76
C GLY A 129 -1.40 12.89 -16.47
N THR A 130 -0.39 13.21 -15.64
CA THR A 130 -0.52 13.85 -14.31
C THR A 130 -1.35 15.14 -14.27
N GLY A 131 -1.51 15.84 -15.39
CA GLY A 131 -2.27 17.09 -15.49
C GLY A 131 -3.79 16.94 -15.60
N PHE A 132 -4.35 15.72 -15.58
CA PHE A 132 -5.79 15.50 -15.71
C PHE A 132 -6.53 15.71 -14.38
N HIS A 133 -7.61 16.50 -14.44
CA HIS A 133 -8.51 16.74 -13.31
C HIS A 133 -9.96 16.87 -13.77
N GLY A 134 -10.88 16.28 -13.05
CA GLY A 134 -12.33 16.39 -13.25
C GLY A 134 -12.88 15.50 -14.36
N ASN A 135 -13.99 15.93 -14.97
CA ASN A 135 -14.79 15.08 -15.84
C ASN A 135 -14.28 15.02 -17.28
N LEU A 136 -14.49 13.87 -17.92
CA LEU A 136 -14.17 13.63 -19.33
C LEU A 136 -15.05 14.47 -20.28
N ARG A 137 -14.46 14.95 -21.35
CA ARG A 137 -15.17 15.65 -22.45
C ARG A 137 -14.96 14.93 -23.77
N ALA A 138 -15.90 15.14 -24.68
CA ALA A 138 -15.73 14.60 -26.02
C ALA A 138 -14.43 15.12 -26.69
N PRO A 139 -13.70 14.27 -27.44
CA PRO A 139 -14.08 12.91 -27.82
C PRO A 139 -13.76 11.84 -26.77
N PHE A 140 -12.99 12.13 -25.73
CA PHE A 140 -12.45 11.16 -24.76
C PHE A 140 -13.53 10.45 -23.93
N SER A 141 -14.65 11.15 -23.61
CA SER A 141 -15.82 10.54 -22.97
C SER A 141 -16.52 9.46 -23.83
N ILE A 142 -16.12 9.32 -25.10
CA ILE A 142 -16.55 8.25 -25.99
C ILE A 142 -15.43 7.22 -26.13
N TRP A 143 -14.18 7.68 -26.30
CA TRP A 143 -13.05 6.80 -26.60
C TRP A 143 -12.70 5.89 -25.43
N ILE A 144 -12.61 6.43 -24.21
CA ILE A 144 -12.24 5.68 -23.02
C ILE A 144 -13.18 4.50 -22.75
N PRO A 145 -14.53 4.69 -22.68
CA PRO A 145 -15.43 3.54 -22.55
C PRO A 145 -15.30 2.55 -23.72
N THR A 146 -15.07 3.03 -24.94
CA THR A 146 -14.93 2.14 -26.11
C THR A 146 -13.67 1.28 -26.01
N VAL A 147 -12.55 1.83 -25.55
CA VAL A 147 -11.32 1.05 -25.28
C VAL A 147 -11.58 0.00 -24.21
N ASN A 148 -12.19 0.37 -23.09
CA ASN A 148 -12.51 -0.57 -21.99
C ASN A 148 -13.45 -1.70 -22.42
N GLU A 149 -14.33 -1.47 -23.41
CA GLU A 149 -15.28 -2.48 -23.90
C GLU A 149 -14.68 -3.40 -24.95
N CYS A 150 -13.69 -2.94 -25.73
CA CYS A 150 -13.26 -3.61 -26.94
C CYS A 150 -11.78 -4.03 -26.97
N ALA A 151 -10.91 -3.44 -26.15
CA ALA A 151 -9.50 -3.79 -26.16
C ALA A 151 -9.21 -5.01 -25.28
N ASP A 152 -8.36 -5.91 -25.76
CA ASP A 152 -7.90 -7.11 -25.02
C ASP A 152 -6.66 -6.81 -24.17
N CYS A 153 -5.82 -5.84 -24.57
CA CYS A 153 -4.61 -5.45 -23.84
C CYS A 153 -4.39 -3.93 -23.96
N VAL A 154 -4.30 -3.24 -22.85
CA VAL A 154 -4.08 -1.80 -22.77
C VAL A 154 -2.83 -1.48 -21.96
N VAL A 155 -1.94 -0.66 -22.54
CA VAL A 155 -0.75 -0.11 -21.88
C VAL A 155 -0.93 1.41 -21.73
N SER A 156 -1.07 1.91 -20.50
CA SER A 156 -1.16 3.35 -20.23
C SER A 156 0.21 3.96 -20.03
N ILE A 157 0.45 5.13 -20.63
CA ILE A 157 1.66 5.93 -20.41
C ILE A 157 1.38 6.91 -19.28
N ASP A 158 2.29 6.95 -18.31
CA ASP A 158 2.31 7.82 -17.12
C ASP A 158 1.25 7.45 -16.08
N VAL A 159 -0.02 7.62 -16.37
CA VAL A 159 -1.17 7.18 -15.55
C VAL A 159 -2.34 6.79 -16.47
N PRO A 160 -3.23 5.86 -16.08
CA PRO A 160 -4.42 5.57 -16.86
C PRO A 160 -5.27 6.82 -17.10
N SER A 161 -5.66 7.06 -18.33
CA SER A 161 -6.40 8.26 -18.69
C SER A 161 -7.79 8.27 -18.08
N GLY A 162 -8.06 9.28 -17.25
CA GLY A 162 -9.26 9.41 -16.43
C GLY A 162 -8.98 9.30 -14.92
N LEU A 163 -7.84 8.75 -14.52
CA LEU A 163 -7.38 8.70 -13.14
C LEU A 163 -6.80 10.06 -12.71
N ASN A 164 -7.17 10.52 -11.53
CA ASN A 164 -6.50 11.66 -10.90
C ASN A 164 -5.17 11.19 -10.28
N ALA A 165 -4.06 11.64 -10.82
CA ALA A 165 -2.72 11.19 -10.43
C ALA A 165 -2.33 11.56 -8.98
N GLU A 166 -3.02 12.52 -8.35
CA GLU A 166 -2.78 12.93 -6.96
C GLU A 166 -3.67 12.15 -5.97
N THR A 167 -4.96 12.01 -6.28
CA THR A 167 -5.93 11.43 -5.35
C THR A 167 -6.26 9.97 -5.64
N GLY A 168 -6.03 9.51 -6.87
CA GLY A 168 -6.44 8.19 -7.34
C GLY A 168 -7.95 8.07 -7.60
N VAL A 169 -8.69 9.18 -7.58
CA VAL A 169 -10.16 9.17 -7.78
C VAL A 169 -10.48 9.17 -9.27
N VAL A 170 -11.47 8.39 -9.64
CA VAL A 170 -12.09 8.35 -10.97
C VAL A 170 -13.47 9.01 -10.88
N ASP A 171 -13.63 10.20 -11.49
CA ASP A 171 -14.88 10.95 -11.43
C ASP A 171 -15.96 10.43 -12.40
N ASP A 172 -15.57 9.97 -13.61
CA ASP A 172 -16.47 9.45 -14.65
C ASP A 172 -16.03 8.06 -15.08
N ASP A 173 -15.24 7.99 -16.17
CA ASP A 173 -14.62 6.78 -16.71
C ASP A 173 -13.08 6.91 -16.72
N CYS A 174 -12.41 5.79 -16.63
CA CYS A 174 -10.96 5.70 -16.67
C CYS A 174 -10.55 4.48 -17.50
N ILE A 175 -9.45 4.57 -18.21
CA ILE A 175 -8.82 3.42 -18.86
C ILE A 175 -8.50 2.35 -17.82
N ARG A 176 -8.86 1.09 -18.12
CA ARG A 176 -8.43 -0.10 -17.39
C ARG A 176 -7.20 -0.66 -18.07
N ALA A 177 -6.04 -0.35 -17.53
CA ALA A 177 -4.78 -0.82 -18.10
C ALA A 177 -4.40 -2.20 -17.54
N GLU A 178 -3.82 -3.07 -18.38
CA GLU A 178 -3.07 -4.24 -17.92
C GLU A 178 -1.71 -3.83 -17.39
N HIS A 179 -1.09 -2.81 -18.01
CA HIS A 179 0.19 -2.25 -17.60
C HIS A 179 0.15 -0.73 -17.61
N THR A 180 0.68 -0.11 -16.58
CA THR A 180 0.95 1.33 -16.57
C THR A 180 2.45 1.59 -16.53
N VAL A 181 2.94 2.22 -17.60
CA VAL A 181 4.35 2.61 -17.75
C VAL A 181 4.49 4.05 -17.28
N THR A 182 4.88 4.22 -16.02
CA THR A 182 5.06 5.54 -15.39
C THR A 182 6.52 5.98 -15.45
N MET A 183 6.76 7.29 -15.39
CA MET A 183 8.08 7.87 -15.65
C MET A 183 8.65 8.54 -14.41
N ILE A 184 9.99 8.42 -14.22
CA ILE A 184 10.79 9.03 -13.15
C ILE A 184 10.46 8.42 -11.79
N ALA A 185 9.23 8.56 -11.32
CA ALA A 185 8.71 7.97 -10.10
C ALA A 185 7.20 7.72 -10.21
N PRO A 186 6.66 6.70 -9.54
CA PRO A 186 5.22 6.50 -9.45
C PRO A 186 4.54 7.66 -8.74
N LYS A 187 3.31 7.97 -9.15
CA LYS A 187 2.46 9.01 -8.56
C LYS A 187 1.59 8.40 -7.47
N ILE A 188 1.34 9.15 -6.40
CA ILE A 188 0.59 8.66 -5.23
C ILE A 188 -0.81 8.19 -5.59
N GLY A 189 -1.45 8.78 -6.60
CA GLY A 189 -2.76 8.37 -7.09
C GLY A 189 -2.82 6.95 -7.66
N LEU A 190 -1.70 6.39 -8.14
CA LEU A 190 -1.64 5.00 -8.60
C LEU A 190 -1.84 3.98 -7.47
N TYR A 191 -1.63 4.39 -6.22
CA TYR A 191 -1.76 3.56 -5.01
C TYR A 191 -2.97 3.95 -4.17
N SER A 192 -3.67 5.02 -4.53
CA SER A 192 -4.78 5.60 -3.76
C SER A 192 -6.13 5.36 -4.42
N ALA A 193 -7.19 5.32 -3.61
CA ALA A 193 -8.60 5.22 -4.03
C ALA A 193 -8.83 4.14 -5.11
N ASP A 194 -9.20 4.57 -6.33
CA ASP A 194 -9.49 3.69 -7.47
C ASP A 194 -8.21 3.29 -8.24
N GLY A 195 -7.09 3.99 -8.02
CA GLY A 195 -5.83 3.79 -8.76
C GLY A 195 -5.40 2.34 -8.92
N PRO A 196 -5.33 1.52 -7.84
CA PRO A 196 -4.93 0.12 -7.95
C PRO A 196 -5.85 -0.76 -8.84
N GLU A 197 -7.13 -0.37 -9.00
CA GLU A 197 -8.08 -1.09 -9.86
C GLU A 197 -7.85 -0.81 -11.35
N TYR A 198 -7.34 0.39 -11.68
CA TYR A 198 -7.21 0.85 -13.07
C TYR A 198 -5.78 0.78 -13.61
N ALA A 199 -4.77 0.75 -12.73
CA ALA A 199 -3.37 0.86 -13.14
C ALA A 199 -2.75 -0.44 -13.66
N GLY A 200 -3.29 -1.60 -13.31
CA GLY A 200 -2.65 -2.88 -13.63
C GLY A 200 -1.24 -3.00 -13.05
N ASP A 201 -0.35 -3.70 -13.74
CA ASP A 201 1.05 -3.82 -13.35
C ASP A 201 1.81 -2.51 -13.58
N LEU A 202 2.45 -1.99 -12.52
CA LEU A 202 3.19 -0.72 -12.58
C LEU A 202 4.64 -0.95 -12.99
N ILE A 203 5.06 -0.31 -14.09
CA ILE A 203 6.42 -0.33 -14.60
C ILE A 203 6.97 1.10 -14.55
N CYS A 204 8.00 1.34 -13.74
CA CYS A 204 8.59 2.68 -13.58
C CYS A 204 9.88 2.81 -14.37
N GLY A 205 9.91 3.79 -15.29
CA GLY A 205 11.08 4.13 -16.11
C GLY A 205 11.99 5.16 -15.45
N ASN A 206 13.26 4.80 -15.27
CA ASN A 206 14.28 5.81 -14.96
C ASN A 206 14.70 6.51 -16.26
N LEU A 207 14.31 7.78 -16.40
CA LEU A 207 14.61 8.59 -17.60
C LEU A 207 15.88 9.44 -17.46
N TYR A 208 16.55 9.38 -16.32
CA TYR A 208 17.69 10.23 -16.04
C TYR A 208 18.77 9.45 -15.29
N ASP A 209 19.94 9.24 -15.92
CA ASP A 209 21.04 8.41 -15.39
C ASP A 209 21.50 8.80 -13.97
N ARG A 210 21.29 10.07 -13.57
CA ARG A 210 21.63 10.61 -12.25
C ARG A 210 20.40 10.85 -11.38
N LEU A 211 19.31 10.11 -11.63
CA LEU A 211 18.08 10.27 -10.84
C LEU A 211 18.33 10.10 -9.34
N ASP A 212 19.13 9.10 -8.96
CA ASP A 212 19.48 8.84 -7.55
C ASP A 212 20.21 9.99 -6.87
N GLU A 213 20.82 10.93 -7.63
CA GLU A 213 21.52 12.10 -7.08
C GLU A 213 20.56 13.27 -6.82
N VAL A 214 19.42 13.33 -7.49
CA VAL A 214 18.49 14.47 -7.46
C VAL A 214 17.11 14.12 -6.88
N ILE A 215 16.78 12.84 -6.74
CA ILE A 215 15.48 12.40 -6.24
C ILE A 215 15.24 12.83 -4.79
N ASP A 216 16.30 12.90 -3.98
CA ASP A 216 16.24 13.34 -2.58
C ASP A 216 16.13 14.87 -2.43
N ASP A 217 16.20 15.64 -3.54
CA ASP A 217 15.99 17.09 -3.53
C ASP A 217 14.49 17.48 -3.55
N VAL A 218 13.59 16.48 -3.67
CA VAL A 218 12.14 16.65 -3.62
C VAL A 218 11.54 15.88 -2.46
N ASP A 219 10.36 16.30 -1.99
CA ASP A 219 9.66 15.62 -0.91
C ASP A 219 8.98 14.34 -1.44
N HIS A 220 9.23 13.22 -0.76
CA HIS A 220 8.55 11.96 -1.09
C HIS A 220 7.18 11.93 -0.40
N ALA A 221 6.11 11.71 -1.16
CA ALA A 221 4.78 11.48 -0.60
C ALA A 221 4.74 10.15 0.18
N ALA A 222 5.47 9.15 -0.31
CA ALA A 222 5.69 7.85 0.32
C ALA A 222 6.90 7.15 -0.34
N GLU A 223 7.27 5.98 0.20
CA GLU A 223 8.27 5.10 -0.38
C GLU A 223 7.74 3.66 -0.46
N ILE A 224 7.89 3.00 -1.59
CA ILE A 224 7.53 1.59 -1.77
C ILE A 224 8.62 0.73 -1.14
N VAL A 225 8.21 -0.22 -0.32
CA VAL A 225 9.09 -1.26 0.21
C VAL A 225 9.04 -2.47 -0.71
N GLU A 226 10.16 -2.76 -1.35
CA GLU A 226 10.31 -3.91 -2.24
C GLU A 226 10.66 -5.19 -1.44
N PRO A 227 10.40 -6.38 -1.97
CA PRO A 227 10.72 -7.62 -1.28
C PRO A 227 12.17 -7.72 -0.83
N GLY A 228 13.13 -7.28 -1.66
CA GLY A 228 14.57 -7.28 -1.38
C GLY A 228 14.98 -6.42 -0.18
N ASP A 229 14.23 -5.32 0.09
CA ASP A 229 14.46 -4.49 1.28
C ASP A 229 14.22 -5.25 2.60
N LEU A 230 13.46 -6.35 2.54
CA LEU A 230 13.04 -7.15 3.69
C LEU A 230 13.87 -8.42 3.90
N VAL A 231 14.89 -8.69 3.07
CA VAL A 231 15.64 -9.96 3.05
C VAL A 231 16.24 -10.34 4.41
N ASP A 232 16.72 -9.38 5.17
CA ASP A 232 17.33 -9.59 6.48
C ASP A 232 16.37 -10.20 7.52
N TYR A 233 15.06 -9.98 7.35
CA TYR A 233 14.02 -10.47 8.28
C TYR A 233 13.68 -11.95 8.08
N PHE A 234 14.15 -12.58 6.99
CA PHE A 234 13.96 -14.01 6.71
C PHE A 234 15.13 -14.89 7.17
N ALA A 235 16.06 -14.32 7.94
CA ALA A 235 17.20 -15.07 8.44
C ALA A 235 16.75 -16.29 9.28
N PRO A 236 17.39 -17.47 9.12
CA PRO A 236 17.02 -18.66 9.88
C PRO A 236 17.28 -18.49 11.37
N LEU A 237 16.45 -19.14 12.19
CA LEU A 237 16.60 -19.08 13.65
C LEU A 237 17.94 -19.67 14.10
N PRO A 238 18.65 -19.04 15.05
CA PRO A 238 19.86 -19.61 15.66
C PRO A 238 19.58 -20.96 16.31
N THR A 239 20.49 -21.92 16.19
CA THR A 239 20.32 -23.30 16.72
C THR A 239 20.25 -23.37 18.24
N ASN A 240 20.76 -22.37 18.94
CA ASN A 240 20.81 -22.30 20.42
C ASN A 240 19.78 -21.35 21.02
N ILE A 241 18.72 -20.99 20.28
CA ILE A 241 17.68 -20.07 20.73
C ILE A 241 16.70 -20.77 21.68
N ASP A 242 16.25 -20.09 22.73
CA ASP A 242 15.19 -20.54 23.63
C ASP A 242 13.90 -19.74 23.47
N LYS A 243 12.81 -20.20 24.11
CA LYS A 243 11.48 -19.57 23.98
C LYS A 243 11.39 -18.12 24.49
N TYR A 244 12.28 -17.70 25.39
CA TYR A 244 12.28 -16.33 25.94
C TYR A 244 13.11 -15.40 25.06
N SER A 245 14.24 -15.88 24.56
CA SER A 245 15.07 -15.14 23.59
C SER A 245 14.39 -14.96 22.23
N ARG A 246 13.42 -15.84 21.88
CA ARG A 246 12.50 -15.64 20.74
C ARG A 246 11.43 -14.57 20.97
N GLY A 247 11.48 -13.83 22.08
CA GLY A 247 10.53 -12.79 22.43
C GLY A 247 9.25 -13.29 23.08
N SER A 248 8.63 -12.39 23.84
CA SER A 248 7.39 -12.68 24.58
C SER A 248 6.32 -11.61 24.32
N VAL A 249 5.09 -12.06 24.10
CA VAL A 249 3.92 -11.22 23.78
C VAL A 249 2.81 -11.42 24.80
N LEU A 250 2.26 -10.33 25.31
CA LEU A 250 0.99 -10.33 26.03
C LEU A 250 -0.11 -9.77 25.13
N ILE A 251 -1.14 -10.56 24.88
CA ILE A 251 -2.34 -10.14 24.16
C ILE A 251 -3.41 -9.73 25.18
N VAL A 252 -3.73 -8.45 25.27
CA VAL A 252 -4.80 -7.89 26.12
C VAL A 252 -6.03 -7.68 25.24
N ALA A 253 -6.92 -8.68 25.22
CA ALA A 253 -7.96 -8.76 24.18
C ALA A 253 -9.17 -9.57 24.63
N GLY A 254 -10.25 -9.50 23.84
CA GLY A 254 -11.45 -10.30 24.01
C GLY A 254 -12.47 -9.70 24.99
N SER A 255 -13.66 -10.21 24.85
CA SER A 255 -14.82 -9.99 25.73
C SER A 255 -15.77 -11.18 25.60
N ALA A 256 -16.83 -11.21 26.39
CA ALA A 256 -17.88 -12.24 26.25
C ALA A 256 -18.49 -12.25 24.85
N GLN A 257 -18.53 -11.10 24.17
CA GLN A 257 -19.08 -10.96 22.82
C GLN A 257 -18.06 -11.33 21.72
N TYR A 258 -16.77 -11.06 21.93
CA TYR A 258 -15.72 -11.22 20.92
C TYR A 258 -14.51 -12.04 21.42
N PRO A 259 -14.69 -13.29 21.87
CA PRO A 259 -13.57 -14.12 22.31
C PRO A 259 -12.64 -14.53 21.16
N GLY A 260 -13.18 -14.59 19.92
CA GLY A 260 -12.46 -15.01 18.72
C GLY A 260 -11.32 -14.07 18.34
N ALA A 261 -11.48 -12.75 18.54
CA ALA A 261 -10.44 -11.77 18.26
C ALA A 261 -9.14 -12.04 19.06
N ALA A 262 -9.27 -12.32 20.37
CA ALA A 262 -8.13 -12.70 21.20
C ALA A 262 -7.48 -14.01 20.75
N ILE A 263 -8.26 -14.97 20.25
CA ILE A 263 -7.77 -16.26 19.75
C ILE A 263 -6.98 -16.07 18.47
N MET A 264 -7.52 -15.31 17.51
CA MET A 264 -6.87 -15.02 16.23
C MET A 264 -5.54 -14.27 16.44
N ALA A 265 -5.57 -13.17 17.19
CA ALA A 265 -4.36 -12.41 17.51
C ALA A 265 -3.27 -13.25 18.20
N ALA A 266 -3.64 -14.09 19.16
CA ALA A 266 -2.69 -14.92 19.88
C ALA A 266 -2.06 -16.02 19.01
N LYS A 267 -2.86 -16.67 18.14
CA LYS A 267 -2.35 -17.66 17.19
C LYS A 267 -1.43 -17.02 16.17
N SER A 268 -1.80 -15.85 15.63
CA SER A 268 -1.00 -15.12 14.64
C SER A 268 0.34 -14.67 15.23
N ALA A 269 0.36 -14.15 16.45
CA ALA A 269 1.62 -13.79 17.13
C ALA A 269 2.55 -15.01 17.31
N ALA A 270 1.99 -16.17 17.64
CA ALA A 270 2.78 -17.40 17.75
C ALA A 270 3.29 -17.90 16.39
N ARG A 271 2.48 -17.81 15.32
CA ARG A 271 2.87 -18.18 13.96
C ARG A 271 3.91 -17.20 13.36
N ALA A 272 3.83 -15.92 13.73
CA ALA A 272 4.81 -14.90 13.32
C ALA A 272 6.15 -15.00 14.09
N GLY A 273 6.35 -16.05 14.91
CA GLY A 273 7.65 -16.38 15.48
C GLY A 273 7.82 -16.16 16.98
N ALA A 274 6.89 -15.47 17.67
CA ALA A 274 7.00 -15.26 19.12
C ALA A 274 7.18 -16.56 19.90
N GLY A 275 8.23 -16.63 20.73
CA GLY A 275 8.56 -17.83 21.50
C GLY A 275 7.65 -18.07 22.69
N TYR A 276 7.05 -17.00 23.24
CA TYR A 276 6.14 -17.07 24.37
C TYR A 276 4.99 -16.07 24.24
N VAL A 277 3.81 -16.57 23.95
CA VAL A 277 2.58 -15.79 23.88
C VAL A 277 1.69 -16.08 25.08
N ALA A 278 1.05 -15.07 25.66
CA ALA A 278 0.00 -15.23 26.66
C ALA A 278 -1.16 -14.26 26.38
N VAL A 279 -2.34 -14.61 26.88
CA VAL A 279 -3.54 -13.79 26.73
C VAL A 279 -4.00 -13.31 28.10
N ALA A 280 -4.31 -12.02 28.24
CA ALA A 280 -5.04 -11.44 29.36
C ALA A 280 -6.45 -11.08 28.87
N ALA A 281 -7.46 -11.83 29.30
CA ALA A 281 -8.84 -11.65 28.84
C ALA A 281 -9.81 -11.63 30.00
N PRO A 282 -10.99 -10.99 29.85
CA PRO A 282 -12.05 -11.03 30.84
C PRO A 282 -12.39 -12.46 31.29
N ASP A 283 -12.57 -12.68 32.58
CA ASP A 283 -12.91 -14.00 33.15
C ASP A 283 -14.18 -14.60 32.53
N ALA A 284 -15.09 -13.76 32.08
CA ALA A 284 -16.29 -14.14 31.35
C ALA A 284 -16.00 -14.94 30.04
N CYS A 285 -14.87 -14.76 29.40
CA CYS A 285 -14.50 -15.47 28.14
C CYS A 285 -13.22 -16.31 28.28
N ALA A 286 -12.46 -16.19 29.37
CA ALA A 286 -11.15 -16.83 29.54
C ALA A 286 -11.17 -18.35 29.32
N ASN A 287 -12.23 -19.05 29.71
CA ASN A 287 -12.31 -20.49 29.53
C ASN A 287 -12.51 -20.90 28.09
N LEU A 288 -13.30 -20.14 27.32
CA LEU A 288 -13.45 -20.36 25.86
C LEU A 288 -12.10 -20.21 25.15
N ILE A 289 -11.35 -19.17 25.52
CA ILE A 289 -10.02 -18.89 24.94
C ILE A 289 -9.02 -20.00 25.30
N ARG A 290 -9.00 -20.49 26.59
CA ARG A 290 -8.15 -21.61 27.00
C ARG A 290 -8.41 -22.89 26.21
N MET A 291 -9.69 -23.19 25.94
CA MET A 291 -10.04 -24.36 25.12
C MET A 291 -9.54 -24.29 23.70
N ALA A 292 -9.53 -23.09 23.10
CA ALA A 292 -9.07 -22.87 21.73
C ALA A 292 -7.53 -22.72 21.63
N LEU A 293 -6.85 -22.41 22.73
CA LEU A 293 -5.42 -22.12 22.80
C LEU A 293 -4.69 -23.02 23.82
N PRO A 294 -4.58 -24.33 23.57
CA PRO A 294 -4.02 -25.27 24.56
C PRO A 294 -2.53 -25.03 24.88
N SER A 295 -1.78 -24.40 24.00
CA SER A 295 -0.35 -24.08 24.15
C SER A 295 -0.07 -22.66 24.66
N ILE A 296 -1.10 -21.82 24.83
CA ILE A 296 -0.97 -20.41 25.21
C ILE A 296 -1.63 -20.15 26.55
N PRO A 297 -0.88 -19.70 27.60
CA PRO A 297 -1.44 -19.34 28.89
C PRO A 297 -2.49 -18.21 28.79
N VAL A 298 -3.58 -18.34 29.54
CA VAL A 298 -4.65 -17.33 29.59
C VAL A 298 -4.89 -16.87 31.03
N PHE A 299 -4.64 -15.59 31.27
CA PHE A 299 -4.93 -14.92 32.54
C PHE A 299 -6.38 -14.44 32.55
N ALA A 300 -7.17 -14.91 33.50
CA ALA A 300 -8.53 -14.43 33.71
C ALA A 300 -8.50 -13.11 34.49
N ILE A 301 -8.95 -12.04 33.83
CA ILE A 301 -8.99 -10.69 34.39
C ILE A 301 -10.42 -10.39 34.86
N PRO A 302 -10.63 -9.71 36.00
CA PRO A 302 -11.96 -9.38 36.48
C PRO A 302 -12.80 -8.64 35.43
N SER A 303 -13.98 -9.16 35.10
CA SER A 303 -14.92 -8.58 34.15
C SER A 303 -15.97 -7.69 34.80
N ASP A 304 -16.60 -6.84 34.00
CA ASP A 304 -17.82 -6.13 34.32
C ASP A 304 -19.05 -7.02 34.07
N SER A 305 -20.25 -6.50 34.37
CA SER A 305 -21.52 -7.23 34.20
C SER A 305 -21.86 -7.55 32.73
N ARG A 306 -21.15 -6.95 31.76
CA ARG A 306 -21.31 -7.20 30.30
C ARG A 306 -20.27 -8.17 29.76
N GLY A 307 -19.36 -8.66 30.63
CA GLY A 307 -18.29 -9.57 30.26
C GLY A 307 -17.13 -8.89 29.53
N SER A 308 -16.94 -7.58 29.73
CA SER A 308 -15.77 -6.83 29.30
C SER A 308 -14.81 -6.59 30.49
N PHE A 309 -13.66 -5.93 30.26
CA PHE A 309 -12.75 -5.58 31.35
C PHE A 309 -13.45 -4.72 32.40
N GLY A 310 -13.38 -5.16 33.68
CA GLY A 310 -13.98 -4.47 34.82
C GLY A 310 -13.05 -3.39 35.40
N ALA A 311 -13.55 -2.63 36.38
CA ALA A 311 -12.79 -1.52 36.98
C ALA A 311 -11.47 -1.93 37.67
N ALA A 312 -11.37 -3.17 38.18
CA ALA A 312 -10.14 -3.69 38.78
C ALA A 312 -9.11 -4.22 37.75
N ALA A 313 -9.46 -4.29 36.47
CA ALA A 313 -8.63 -4.88 35.41
C ALA A 313 -7.30 -4.14 35.20
N ARG A 314 -7.30 -2.80 35.23
CA ARG A 314 -6.10 -1.98 35.03
C ARG A 314 -4.89 -2.46 35.83
N MET A 315 -5.03 -2.56 37.13
CA MET A 315 -3.91 -2.92 38.03
C MET A 315 -3.36 -4.31 37.70
N THR A 316 -4.25 -5.29 37.50
CA THR A 316 -3.87 -6.67 37.18
C THR A 316 -3.17 -6.77 35.83
N VAL A 317 -3.73 -6.13 34.79
CA VAL A 317 -3.16 -6.14 33.42
C VAL A 317 -1.80 -5.47 33.43
N CYS A 318 -1.66 -4.29 34.04
CA CYS A 318 -0.38 -3.56 34.07
C CYS A 318 0.73 -4.35 34.79
N GLU A 319 0.40 -5.06 35.90
CA GLU A 319 1.39 -5.90 36.59
C GLU A 319 1.82 -7.14 35.79
N ILE A 320 0.93 -7.67 34.95
CA ILE A 320 1.27 -8.76 34.02
C ILE A 320 2.12 -8.21 32.86
N ALA A 321 1.71 -7.10 32.26
CA ALA A 321 2.32 -6.49 31.07
C ALA A 321 3.83 -6.19 31.26
N LYS A 322 4.23 -5.75 32.44
CA LYS A 322 5.66 -5.48 32.77
C LYS A 322 6.61 -6.66 32.58
N LYS A 323 6.08 -7.87 32.44
CA LYS A 323 6.86 -9.11 32.32
C LYS A 323 7.07 -9.56 30.87
N TYR A 324 6.49 -8.85 29.91
CA TYR A 324 6.50 -9.21 28.50
C TYR A 324 7.29 -8.22 27.68
N GLY A 325 7.89 -8.72 26.60
CA GLY A 325 8.69 -7.91 25.67
C GLY A 325 7.86 -7.02 24.76
N CYS A 326 6.58 -7.39 24.51
CA CYS A 326 5.63 -6.62 23.74
C CYS A 326 4.21 -6.84 24.27
N VAL A 327 3.36 -5.82 24.16
CA VAL A 327 1.93 -5.90 24.52
C VAL A 327 1.10 -5.48 23.30
N LEU A 328 0.17 -6.34 22.88
CA LEU A 328 -0.91 -6.00 21.97
C LEU A 328 -2.18 -5.77 22.78
N CYS A 329 -2.84 -4.64 22.60
CA CYS A 329 -4.09 -4.30 23.28
C CYS A 329 -5.16 -3.89 22.27
N GLY A 330 -6.37 -4.44 22.41
CA GLY A 330 -7.53 -3.93 21.70
C GLY A 330 -8.46 -4.93 21.02
N PRO A 331 -7.97 -5.98 20.35
CA PRO A 331 -8.83 -6.91 19.61
C PRO A 331 -10.02 -7.40 20.44
N GLY A 332 -11.25 -7.03 20.06
CA GLY A 332 -12.50 -7.46 20.67
C GLY A 332 -12.72 -7.11 22.14
N MET A 333 -12.00 -6.11 22.69
CA MET A 333 -12.08 -5.79 24.14
C MET A 333 -13.27 -4.90 24.52
N THR A 334 -14.00 -4.37 23.55
CA THR A 334 -15.05 -3.36 23.71
C THR A 334 -14.54 -2.02 24.28
N THR A 335 -15.42 -1.04 24.41
CA THR A 335 -15.07 0.31 24.91
C THR A 335 -15.67 0.59 26.29
N SER A 336 -15.63 -0.39 27.19
CA SER A 336 -16.10 -0.23 28.58
C SER A 336 -15.23 0.74 29.37
N ALA A 337 -15.73 1.25 30.50
CA ALA A 337 -14.93 2.10 31.39
C ALA A 337 -13.69 1.37 31.91
N GLY A 338 -13.78 0.07 32.18
CA GLY A 338 -12.63 -0.75 32.57
C GLY A 338 -11.63 -0.93 31.43
N ALA A 339 -12.10 -1.10 30.19
CA ALA A 339 -11.26 -1.17 29.00
C ALA A 339 -10.47 0.15 28.79
N MET A 340 -11.15 1.31 28.90
CA MET A 340 -10.48 2.62 28.84
C MET A 340 -9.40 2.79 29.92
N GLN A 341 -9.67 2.32 31.16
CA GLN A 341 -8.68 2.33 32.24
C GLN A 341 -7.48 1.42 31.95
N VAL A 342 -7.70 0.26 31.32
CA VAL A 342 -6.61 -0.66 30.90
C VAL A 342 -5.73 0.03 29.86
N VAL A 343 -6.33 0.60 28.80
CA VAL A 343 -5.58 1.34 27.76
C VAL A 343 -4.76 2.48 28.36
N SER A 344 -5.40 3.33 29.18
CA SER A 344 -4.70 4.41 29.88
C SER A 344 -3.53 3.92 30.74
N GLY A 345 -3.73 2.79 31.46
CA GLY A 345 -2.67 2.21 32.28
C GLY A 345 -1.52 1.62 31.47
N LEU A 346 -1.77 1.03 30.31
CA LEU A 346 -0.74 0.50 29.43
C LEU A 346 0.09 1.61 28.79
N LEU A 347 -0.52 2.74 28.45
CA LEU A 347 0.18 3.91 27.93
C LEU A 347 1.20 4.51 28.93
N GLU A 348 0.98 4.33 30.23
CA GLU A 348 1.89 4.78 31.29
C GLU A 348 3.09 3.84 31.52
N LEU A 349 3.07 2.64 30.91
CA LEU A 349 4.15 1.65 31.07
C LEU A 349 5.23 1.83 30.00
N ASP A 350 6.47 1.62 30.39
CA ASP A 350 7.60 1.59 29.46
C ASP A 350 7.83 0.17 28.89
N VAL A 351 6.89 -0.25 28.01
CA VAL A 351 6.95 -1.52 27.27
C VAL A 351 6.51 -1.27 25.83
N PRO A 352 7.06 -1.96 24.81
CA PRO A 352 6.55 -1.89 23.45
C PRO A 352 5.05 -2.19 23.41
N LEU A 353 4.26 -1.30 22.81
CA LEU A 353 2.80 -1.35 22.85
C LEU A 353 2.19 -1.20 21.47
N ILE A 354 1.33 -2.13 21.09
CA ILE A 354 0.50 -2.07 19.89
C ILE A 354 -0.94 -1.84 20.32
N LEU A 355 -1.58 -0.81 19.76
CA LEU A 355 -2.99 -0.49 19.95
C LEU A 355 -3.76 -0.74 18.65
N ASP A 356 -4.75 -1.62 18.71
CA ASP A 356 -5.61 -1.97 17.58
C ASP A 356 -7.08 -1.93 17.98
N ALA A 357 -7.97 -1.81 17.02
CA ALA A 357 -9.41 -1.97 17.17
C ALA A 357 -10.01 -1.17 18.35
N ASP A 358 -10.58 -1.86 19.34
CA ASP A 358 -11.26 -1.20 20.47
C ASP A 358 -10.32 -0.42 21.40
N ALA A 359 -9.02 -0.70 21.38
CA ALA A 359 -8.06 0.14 22.12
C ALA A 359 -7.95 1.53 21.47
N LEU A 360 -7.96 1.61 20.14
CA LEU A 360 -7.99 2.89 19.41
C LEU A 360 -9.32 3.63 19.64
N ASN A 361 -10.43 2.90 19.66
CA ASN A 361 -11.74 3.47 20.00
C ASN A 361 -11.80 3.97 21.46
N CYS A 362 -11.13 3.28 22.41
CA CYS A 362 -10.97 3.75 23.78
C CYS A 362 -10.12 5.02 23.82
N LEU A 363 -9.02 5.04 23.07
CA LEU A 363 -8.11 6.17 22.98
C LEU A 363 -8.82 7.43 22.44
N ALA A 364 -9.59 7.31 21.37
CA ALA A 364 -10.39 8.39 20.82
C ALA A 364 -11.42 8.96 21.82
N LYS A 365 -11.94 8.10 22.73
CA LYS A 365 -12.84 8.55 23.81
C LYS A 365 -12.12 9.20 25.00
N ILE A 366 -10.86 8.84 25.24
CA ILE A 366 -10.00 9.45 26.27
C ILE A 366 -9.52 10.83 25.80
N ALA A 367 -9.15 10.94 24.54
CA ALA A 367 -8.72 12.17 23.88
C ALA A 367 -9.92 12.92 23.27
N ILE A 368 -10.79 13.50 24.10
CA ILE A 368 -12.10 14.08 23.69
C ILE A 368 -11.95 15.15 22.58
N ASP A 369 -10.87 15.93 22.61
CA ASP A 369 -10.61 17.01 21.64
C ASP A 369 -9.58 16.61 20.56
N GLY A 370 -9.39 15.31 20.34
CA GLY A 370 -8.41 14.76 19.41
C GLY A 370 -7.08 14.41 20.10
N ILE A 371 -6.27 13.63 19.40
CA ILE A 371 -5.01 13.09 19.93
C ILE A 371 -3.99 14.19 20.24
N ASP A 372 -4.05 15.31 19.54
CA ASP A 372 -3.22 16.52 19.69
C ASP A 372 -3.52 17.31 20.95
N SER A 373 -4.65 17.05 21.62
CA SER A 373 -5.02 17.76 22.87
C SER A 373 -4.16 17.38 24.08
N ASN A 374 -3.48 16.24 24.07
CA ASN A 374 -2.59 15.79 25.15
C ASN A 374 -1.40 14.97 24.63
N PRO A 375 -0.44 15.60 23.93
CA PRO A 375 0.68 14.90 23.27
C PRO A 375 1.59 14.15 24.24
N GLU A 376 1.73 14.61 25.47
CA GLU A 376 2.58 13.96 26.49
C GLU A 376 2.15 12.52 26.80
N MET A 377 0.87 12.15 26.56
CA MET A 377 0.36 10.79 26.75
C MET A 377 1.02 9.79 25.79
N TYR A 378 1.53 10.25 24.65
CA TYR A 378 2.07 9.43 23.57
C TYR A 378 3.60 9.44 23.52
N ARG A 379 4.26 10.32 24.30
CA ARG A 379 5.71 10.32 24.43
C ARG A 379 6.19 9.14 25.22
N ARG A 380 6.99 8.29 24.60
CA ARG A 380 7.49 7.05 25.18
C ARG A 380 8.91 6.78 24.72
N GLU A 381 9.69 6.09 25.57
CA GLU A 381 11.00 5.56 25.18
C GLU A 381 10.86 4.26 24.37
N GLN A 382 9.80 3.47 24.64
CA GLN A 382 9.50 2.25 23.90
C GLN A 382 8.50 2.50 22.79
N PRO A 383 8.51 1.69 21.71
CA PRO A 383 7.62 1.83 20.59
C PRO A 383 6.14 1.85 20.98
N LEU A 384 5.40 2.74 20.34
CA LEU A 384 3.95 2.78 20.31
C LEU A 384 3.48 2.65 18.86
N VAL A 385 2.80 1.55 18.57
CA VAL A 385 2.25 1.30 17.23
C VAL A 385 0.73 1.38 17.30
N MET A 386 0.14 2.17 16.44
CA MET A 386 -1.30 2.25 16.25
C MET A 386 -1.68 1.70 14.90
N THR A 387 -2.71 0.85 14.81
CA THR A 387 -3.12 0.19 13.57
C THR A 387 -4.55 0.53 13.17
N PRO A 388 -4.91 1.82 13.00
CA PRO A 388 -6.26 2.21 12.66
C PRO A 388 -6.62 1.86 11.21
N HIS A 389 -7.84 1.40 10.95
CA HIS A 389 -8.47 1.57 9.65
C HIS A 389 -9.00 3.00 9.51
N TYR A 390 -9.37 3.43 8.30
CA TYR A 390 -9.75 4.82 8.01
C TYR A 390 -10.78 5.41 8.97
N ARG A 391 -11.83 4.65 9.34
CA ARG A 391 -12.85 5.12 10.29
C ARG A 391 -12.34 5.26 11.73
N GLU A 392 -11.37 4.44 12.15
CA GLU A 392 -10.72 4.58 13.46
C GLU A 392 -9.79 5.78 13.46
N LEU A 393 -9.04 5.98 12.37
CA LEU A 393 -8.14 7.12 12.19
C LEU A 393 -8.93 8.44 12.20
N SER A 394 -10.05 8.52 11.48
CA SER A 394 -10.96 9.67 11.50
C SER A 394 -11.42 10.04 12.93
N ARG A 395 -11.69 9.04 13.78
CA ARG A 395 -12.05 9.29 15.19
C ARG A 395 -10.89 9.82 16.02
N LEU A 396 -9.66 9.36 15.76
CA LEU A 396 -8.46 9.81 16.45
C LEU A 396 -8.12 11.27 16.15
N VAL A 397 -8.38 11.73 14.92
CA VAL A 397 -8.13 13.12 14.50
C VAL A 397 -9.37 14.02 14.60
N ALA A 398 -10.24 13.74 15.56
CA ALA A 398 -11.43 14.53 15.89
C ALA A 398 -12.48 14.65 14.75
N GLY A 399 -12.55 13.64 13.89
CA GLY A 399 -13.60 13.50 12.87
C GLY A 399 -13.25 14.09 11.50
N ASP A 400 -11.98 14.41 11.22
CA ASP A 400 -11.54 14.69 9.85
C ASP A 400 -11.90 13.49 8.95
N GLU A 401 -12.37 13.75 7.73
CA GLU A 401 -12.71 12.69 6.80
C GLU A 401 -11.45 11.99 6.30
N VAL A 402 -11.45 10.65 6.39
CA VAL A 402 -10.38 9.79 5.90
C VAL A 402 -11.02 8.77 4.97
N ASN A 403 -10.85 8.96 3.66
CA ASN A 403 -11.56 8.21 2.63
C ASN A 403 -10.61 7.50 1.64
N ASP A 404 -9.37 7.98 1.52
CA ASP A 404 -8.36 7.50 0.59
C ASP A 404 -6.98 7.46 1.25
N LEU A 405 -5.97 7.00 0.50
CA LEU A 405 -4.60 6.88 0.99
C LEU A 405 -4.00 8.25 1.37
N GLY A 406 -4.20 9.28 0.56
CA GLY A 406 -3.64 10.62 0.80
C GLY A 406 -4.19 11.22 2.10
N THR A 407 -5.51 11.18 2.29
CA THR A 407 -6.16 11.64 3.54
C THR A 407 -5.79 10.77 4.74
N ALA A 408 -5.54 9.46 4.54
CA ALA A 408 -5.08 8.56 5.60
C ALA A 408 -3.63 8.89 6.02
N ILE A 409 -2.74 9.13 5.07
CA ILE A 409 -1.35 9.56 5.34
C ILE A 409 -1.37 10.89 6.10
N ALA A 410 -2.10 11.90 5.63
CA ALA A 410 -2.16 13.21 6.28
C ALA A 410 -2.70 13.11 7.72
N ALA A 411 -3.75 12.32 7.95
CA ALA A 411 -4.30 12.09 9.28
C ALA A 411 -3.33 11.32 10.19
N ALA A 412 -2.65 10.30 9.67
CA ALA A 412 -1.66 9.53 10.41
C ALA A 412 -0.44 10.39 10.81
N GLN A 413 0.08 11.20 9.89
CA GLN A 413 1.17 12.14 10.16
C GLN A 413 0.77 13.20 11.21
N LYS A 414 -0.47 13.69 11.16
CA LYS A 414 -1.00 14.60 12.21
C LYS A 414 -0.92 13.95 13.60
N VAL A 415 -1.24 12.66 13.71
CA VAL A 415 -1.14 11.89 14.96
C VAL A 415 0.33 11.77 15.40
N VAL A 416 1.22 11.40 14.49
CA VAL A 416 2.65 11.19 14.77
C VAL A 416 3.33 12.50 15.16
N TRP A 417 3.11 13.59 14.42
CA TRP A 417 3.70 14.89 14.71
C TRP A 417 3.17 15.51 16.00
N ALA A 418 1.88 15.33 16.31
CA ALA A 418 1.30 15.80 17.58
C ALA A 418 1.97 15.14 18.79
N ALA A 419 2.31 13.87 18.70
CA ALA A 419 3.02 13.15 19.76
C ALA A 419 4.47 13.65 19.96
N GLY A 420 5.10 14.15 18.89
CA GLY A 420 6.49 14.65 18.92
C GLY A 420 7.49 13.59 19.42
N SER A 421 7.30 12.34 19.00
CA SER A 421 8.10 11.18 19.40
C SER A 421 8.37 10.27 18.20
N ASP A 422 9.63 10.00 17.94
CA ASP A 422 10.07 9.09 16.87
C ASP A 422 9.66 7.63 17.11
N ASN A 423 9.23 7.32 18.33
CA ASN A 423 8.79 5.98 18.73
C ASN A 423 7.29 5.72 18.48
N LEU A 424 6.53 6.71 17.97
CA LEU A 424 5.15 6.52 17.55
C LEU A 424 5.06 6.27 16.05
N VAL A 425 4.42 5.17 15.70
CA VAL A 425 4.13 4.80 14.31
C VAL A 425 2.65 4.52 14.14
N VAL A 426 2.07 5.04 13.07
CA VAL A 426 0.68 4.77 12.69
C VAL A 426 0.67 3.92 11.41
N ILE A 427 0.10 2.73 11.50
CA ILE A 427 -0.15 1.84 10.37
C ILE A 427 -1.60 2.05 9.92
N ALA A 428 -1.81 2.92 8.95
CA ALA A 428 -3.12 3.24 8.41
C ALA A 428 -3.57 2.14 7.46
N LYS A 429 -4.52 1.30 7.93
CA LYS A 429 -5.03 0.14 7.18
C LYS A 429 -6.08 0.57 6.15
N GLY A 430 -5.85 0.22 4.89
CA GLY A 430 -6.72 0.47 3.74
C GLY A 430 -6.48 -0.56 2.64
N PRO A 431 -7.05 -0.38 1.45
CA PRO A 431 -6.67 -1.16 0.27
C PRO A 431 -5.16 -1.14 0.05
N THR A 432 -4.56 0.04 0.12
CA THR A 432 -3.13 0.23 0.32
C THR A 432 -2.88 0.64 1.76
N THR A 433 -2.02 -0.10 2.46
CA THR A 433 -1.65 0.20 3.85
C THR A 433 -0.44 1.12 3.87
N ALA A 434 -0.53 2.24 4.62
CA ALA A 434 0.59 3.16 4.84
C ALA A 434 1.16 3.04 6.26
N ILE A 435 2.48 2.97 6.38
CA ILE A 435 3.21 3.01 7.65
C ILE A 435 3.80 4.39 7.80
N CYS A 436 3.23 5.19 8.69
CA CYS A 436 3.58 6.60 8.87
C CYS A 436 4.41 6.79 10.14
N GLY A 437 5.65 7.23 9.98
CA GLY A 437 6.53 7.73 11.02
C GLY A 437 6.68 9.25 10.96
N VAL A 438 7.61 9.80 11.72
CA VAL A 438 7.87 11.26 11.79
C VAL A 438 8.43 11.77 10.47
N GLU A 439 9.39 11.06 9.87
CA GLU A 439 10.16 11.51 8.71
C GLU A 439 9.70 10.84 7.42
N ARG A 440 9.13 9.63 7.49
CA ARG A 440 8.89 8.78 6.32
C ARG A 440 7.50 8.17 6.34
N VAL A 441 7.00 7.90 5.15
CA VAL A 441 5.80 7.10 4.90
C VAL A 441 6.18 5.94 4.01
N LEU A 442 5.90 4.71 4.44
CA LEU A 442 6.22 3.51 3.68
C LEU A 442 4.94 2.82 3.19
N LEU A 443 5.00 2.32 1.97
CA LEU A 443 3.97 1.50 1.35
C LEU A 443 4.53 0.08 1.14
N PRO A 444 4.29 -0.84 2.07
CA PRO A 444 4.63 -2.24 1.88
C PRO A 444 3.69 -2.90 0.87
N LEU A 445 4.01 -4.13 0.48
CA LEU A 445 3.18 -4.93 -0.42
C LEU A 445 1.70 -4.90 -0.01
N SER A 446 0.84 -4.43 -0.89
CA SER A 446 -0.61 -4.46 -0.71
C SER A 446 -1.14 -5.89 -0.86
N GLY A 447 -2.09 -6.26 -0.02
CA GLY A 447 -2.69 -7.59 -0.06
C GLY A 447 -3.89 -7.68 -1.00
N PRO A 448 -4.38 -8.90 -1.29
CA PRO A 448 -5.53 -9.12 -2.14
C PRO A 448 -6.83 -8.62 -1.48
N ALA A 449 -7.86 -8.38 -2.30
CA ALA A 449 -9.18 -7.93 -1.84
C ALA A 449 -9.84 -8.92 -0.85
N SER A 450 -9.47 -10.18 -0.86
CA SER A 450 -9.90 -11.21 0.10
C SER A 450 -9.55 -10.90 1.56
N LEU A 451 -8.55 -10.02 1.81
CA LEU A 451 -8.24 -9.52 3.14
C LEU A 451 -9.33 -8.61 3.74
N ALA A 452 -10.28 -8.13 2.93
CA ALA A 452 -11.45 -7.39 3.38
C ALA A 452 -12.49 -8.30 4.08
N THR A 453 -12.05 -9.14 5.02
CA THR A 453 -12.86 -10.05 5.81
C THR A 453 -12.75 -9.77 7.31
N ALA A 454 -13.83 -10.03 8.06
CA ALA A 454 -13.86 -9.77 9.49
C ALA A 454 -12.81 -10.62 10.25
N GLY A 455 -11.97 -9.97 11.05
CA GLY A 455 -10.90 -10.62 11.83
C GLY A 455 -9.52 -10.59 11.16
N SER A 456 -9.41 -10.20 9.88
CA SER A 456 -8.12 -10.02 9.19
C SER A 456 -7.22 -9.00 9.93
N GLY A 457 -7.80 -7.91 10.45
CA GLY A 457 -7.08 -6.95 11.30
C GLY A 457 -6.55 -7.56 12.60
N ASP A 458 -7.30 -8.46 13.25
CA ASP A 458 -6.83 -9.17 14.46
C ASP A 458 -5.62 -10.07 14.13
N VAL A 459 -5.60 -10.66 12.93
CA VAL A 459 -4.47 -11.46 12.42
C VAL A 459 -3.25 -10.58 12.21
N LEU A 460 -3.39 -9.45 11.51
CA LEU A 460 -2.31 -8.48 11.30
C LEU A 460 -1.74 -7.96 12.62
N ALA A 461 -2.60 -7.57 13.57
CA ALA A 461 -2.18 -7.11 14.89
C ALA A 461 -1.37 -8.18 15.65
N GLY A 462 -1.77 -9.44 15.51
CA GLY A 462 -1.02 -10.58 16.03
C GLY A 462 0.34 -10.77 15.36
N ILE A 463 0.42 -10.69 14.05
CA ILE A 463 1.69 -10.75 13.27
C ILE A 463 2.62 -9.64 13.75
N LEU A 464 2.15 -8.40 13.79
CA LEU A 464 2.92 -7.25 14.28
C LEU A 464 3.47 -7.47 15.69
N ALA A 465 2.65 -7.99 16.61
CA ALA A 465 3.08 -8.26 17.97
C ALA A 465 4.14 -9.36 18.04
N GLY A 466 3.99 -10.42 17.24
CA GLY A 466 4.98 -11.49 17.12
C GLY A 466 6.30 -10.98 16.58
N THR A 467 6.27 -10.24 15.48
CA THR A 467 7.44 -9.65 14.82
C THR A 467 8.17 -8.68 15.76
N LEU A 468 7.46 -7.73 16.36
CA LEU A 468 8.06 -6.74 17.27
C LEU A 468 8.71 -7.40 18.51
N ALA A 469 8.16 -8.51 18.98
CA ALA A 469 8.73 -9.24 20.12
C ALA A 469 9.99 -10.02 19.76
N THR A 470 10.08 -10.57 18.54
CA THR A 470 11.19 -11.43 18.09
C THR A 470 12.40 -10.64 17.60
N MET A 471 12.17 -9.46 17.03
CA MET A 471 13.20 -8.63 16.37
C MET A 471 13.49 -7.35 17.14
N ARG A 472 13.47 -7.44 18.46
CA ARG A 472 13.62 -6.29 19.36
C ARG A 472 14.96 -5.54 19.22
N ASP A 473 15.99 -6.22 18.79
CA ASP A 473 17.33 -5.65 18.60
C ASP A 473 17.47 -4.89 17.25
N GLU A 474 16.46 -5.01 16.37
CA GLU A 474 16.38 -4.33 15.04
C GLU A 474 15.59 -3.01 15.10
N MET A 475 15.37 -2.45 16.28
CA MET A 475 14.48 -1.30 16.47
C MET A 475 14.99 0.02 15.86
N ASP A 476 16.27 0.10 15.51
CA ASP A 476 16.82 1.25 14.77
C ASP A 476 16.32 1.31 13.30
N ARG A 477 15.67 0.23 12.84
CA ARG A 477 15.06 0.08 11.50
C ARG A 477 13.58 -0.31 11.59
N TRP A 478 12.85 0.31 12.49
CA TRP A 478 11.45 -0.04 12.78
C TRP A 478 10.54 0.03 11.54
N GLU A 479 10.84 0.93 10.60
CA GLU A 479 10.05 1.06 9.37
C GLU A 479 10.01 -0.24 8.58
N LEU A 480 11.15 -0.87 8.36
CA LEU A 480 11.23 -2.15 7.65
C LEU A 480 10.65 -3.30 8.47
N LEU A 481 10.80 -3.26 9.81
CA LEU A 481 10.21 -4.25 10.69
C LEU A 481 8.67 -4.31 10.58
N TYR A 482 8.02 -3.14 10.55
CA TYR A 482 6.57 -3.07 10.40
C TYR A 482 6.16 -3.37 8.95
N SER A 483 6.95 -2.97 7.98
CA SER A 483 6.75 -3.31 6.56
C SER A 483 6.80 -4.81 6.33
N TYR A 484 7.76 -5.52 6.95
CA TYR A 484 7.82 -6.97 6.94
C TYR A 484 6.54 -7.61 7.50
N ALA A 485 6.04 -7.12 8.64
CA ALA A 485 4.84 -7.68 9.24
C ALA A 485 3.58 -7.47 8.37
N VAL A 486 3.45 -6.30 7.74
CA VAL A 486 2.34 -6.00 6.80
C VAL A 486 2.49 -6.83 5.53
N ALA A 487 3.68 -6.92 4.94
CA ALA A 487 3.94 -7.76 3.77
C ALA A 487 3.63 -9.23 4.05
N LEU A 488 4.04 -9.76 5.20
CA LEU A 488 3.73 -11.14 5.60
C LEU A 488 2.22 -11.41 5.69
N HIS A 489 1.45 -10.44 6.18
CA HIS A 489 -0.02 -10.52 6.19
C HIS A 489 -0.59 -10.54 4.76
N SER A 490 -0.03 -9.74 3.85
CA SER A 490 -0.40 -9.71 2.44
C SER A 490 -0.07 -11.03 1.72
N TYR A 491 1.12 -11.57 1.92
CA TYR A 491 1.51 -12.88 1.40
C TYR A 491 0.61 -14.02 1.91
N ALA A 492 0.24 -13.99 3.20
CA ALA A 492 -0.74 -14.95 3.74
C ALA A 492 -2.12 -14.81 3.08
N GLY A 493 -2.50 -13.57 2.73
CA GLY A 493 -3.72 -13.28 1.97
C GLY A 493 -3.70 -13.87 0.56
N PHE A 494 -2.60 -13.67 -0.19
CA PHE A 494 -2.43 -14.27 -1.53
C PHE A 494 -2.43 -15.80 -1.48
N ALA A 495 -1.72 -16.39 -0.53
CA ALA A 495 -1.72 -17.84 -0.32
C ALA A 495 -3.14 -18.37 -0.04
N ALA A 496 -3.91 -17.68 0.83
CA ALA A 496 -5.28 -18.06 1.13
C ALA A 496 -6.22 -17.90 -0.07
N ALA A 497 -6.07 -16.82 -0.85
CA ALA A 497 -6.86 -16.62 -2.07
C ALA A 497 -6.58 -17.71 -3.10
N THR A 498 -5.33 -18.16 -3.21
CA THR A 498 -4.93 -19.26 -4.10
C THR A 498 -5.49 -20.60 -3.64
N GLU A 499 -5.44 -20.90 -2.32
CA GLU A 499 -5.87 -22.20 -1.79
C GLU A 499 -7.40 -22.33 -1.71
N TYR A 500 -8.11 -21.29 -1.27
CA TYR A 500 -9.55 -21.34 -0.99
C TYR A 500 -10.41 -20.59 -2.02
N GLY A 501 -9.80 -19.82 -2.91
CA GLY A 501 -10.48 -18.92 -3.84
C GLY A 501 -10.80 -17.57 -3.18
N GLU A 502 -10.54 -16.49 -3.88
CA GLU A 502 -10.57 -15.10 -3.38
C GLU A 502 -11.83 -14.73 -2.58
N LYS A 503 -13.01 -15.17 -3.04
CA LYS A 503 -14.30 -14.86 -2.40
C LYS A 503 -14.63 -15.70 -1.16
N SER A 504 -13.86 -16.75 -0.86
CA SER A 504 -14.15 -17.69 0.23
C SER A 504 -13.17 -17.61 1.40
N VAL A 505 -12.16 -16.78 1.31
CA VAL A 505 -11.18 -16.58 2.39
C VAL A 505 -11.85 -16.02 3.65
N ILE A 506 -11.54 -16.64 4.79
CA ILE A 506 -11.88 -16.14 6.13
C ILE A 506 -10.61 -15.91 6.95
N ALA A 507 -10.68 -15.05 7.96
CA ALA A 507 -9.50 -14.64 8.72
C ALA A 507 -8.72 -15.80 9.37
N THR A 508 -9.38 -16.90 9.71
CA THR A 508 -8.71 -18.08 10.29
C THR A 508 -7.83 -18.83 9.29
N ASP A 509 -8.10 -18.73 7.99
CA ASP A 509 -7.30 -19.36 6.95
C ASP A 509 -5.92 -18.72 6.86
N LEU A 510 -5.86 -17.40 7.02
CA LEU A 510 -4.61 -16.63 7.02
C LEU A 510 -3.62 -17.15 8.06
N ILE A 511 -4.11 -17.53 9.25
CA ILE A 511 -3.27 -17.91 10.40
C ILE A 511 -2.41 -19.13 10.09
N ASP A 512 -2.99 -20.13 9.44
CA ASP A 512 -2.29 -21.37 9.12
C ASP A 512 -1.34 -21.20 7.92
N LEU A 513 -1.54 -20.15 7.12
CA LEU A 513 -0.72 -19.80 5.97
C LEU A 513 0.40 -18.78 6.26
N ILE A 514 0.51 -18.23 7.48
CA ILE A 514 1.62 -17.33 7.86
C ILE A 514 2.99 -18.00 7.65
N GLY A 515 3.15 -19.26 8.05
CA GLY A 515 4.41 -19.99 7.86
C GLY A 515 4.77 -20.21 6.39
N PRO A 516 3.88 -20.80 5.57
CA PRO A 516 4.09 -20.90 4.12
C PRO A 516 4.35 -19.53 3.45
N ALA A 517 3.66 -18.48 3.87
CA ALA A 517 3.86 -17.13 3.36
C ALA A 517 5.27 -16.57 3.64
N MET A 518 5.88 -16.92 4.77
CA MET A 518 7.27 -16.55 5.06
C MET A 518 8.26 -17.14 4.04
N GLU A 519 8.04 -18.39 3.61
CA GLU A 519 8.91 -19.06 2.64
C GLU A 519 8.79 -18.41 1.25
N VAL A 520 7.56 -18.06 0.83
CA VAL A 520 7.33 -17.35 -0.44
C VAL A 520 7.96 -15.97 -0.40
N ALA A 521 7.68 -15.20 0.64
CA ALA A 521 8.24 -13.85 0.80
C ALA A 521 9.78 -13.84 0.85
N ALA A 522 10.39 -14.86 1.47
CA ALA A 522 11.84 -15.02 1.47
C ALA A 522 12.41 -15.30 0.07
N LYS A 523 11.70 -16.11 -0.73
CA LYS A 523 12.07 -16.40 -2.12
C LYS A 523 12.00 -15.13 -2.97
N ASP A 524 10.87 -14.44 -2.93
CA ASP A 524 10.67 -13.18 -3.66
C ASP A 524 11.73 -12.12 -3.30
N ALA A 525 12.10 -12.03 -2.00
CA ALA A 525 13.16 -11.13 -1.56
C ALA A 525 14.54 -11.46 -2.16
N LEU A 526 14.86 -12.75 -2.33
CA LEU A 526 16.12 -13.19 -2.94
C LEU A 526 16.11 -13.02 -4.48
N GLU A 527 14.95 -13.22 -5.11
CA GLU A 527 14.77 -12.99 -6.55
C GLU A 527 14.90 -11.51 -6.89
N ASP A 528 14.27 -10.62 -6.11
CA ASP A 528 14.36 -9.16 -6.28
C ASP A 528 15.81 -8.64 -6.18
N LEU A 529 16.65 -9.29 -5.37
CA LEU A 529 18.10 -9.00 -5.26
C LEU A 529 18.95 -9.69 -6.35
N GLY A 530 18.35 -10.50 -7.24
CA GLY A 530 19.08 -11.26 -8.25
C GLY A 530 19.99 -12.35 -7.68
N ILE A 531 19.70 -12.83 -6.46
CA ILE A 531 20.48 -13.89 -5.78
C ILE A 531 19.99 -15.28 -6.19
N MET A 532 18.73 -15.40 -6.59
CA MET A 532 18.12 -16.61 -7.16
C MET A 532 17.55 -16.30 -8.55
N ASP A 533 17.77 -17.19 -9.54
CA ASP A 533 17.15 -17.08 -10.86
C ASP A 533 15.67 -17.51 -10.80
N GLU A 534 14.79 -16.80 -11.50
CA GLU A 534 13.37 -17.15 -11.72
C GLU A 534 13.27 -18.47 -12.50
N GLY A 535 13.50 -19.60 -11.91
CA GLY A 535 13.39 -20.86 -12.66
C GLY A 535 14.15 -22.06 -12.12
N SER A 536 14.72 -21.99 -10.94
CA SER A 536 15.38 -23.12 -10.29
C SER A 536 14.42 -23.95 -9.42
N ASP A 537 13.25 -24.29 -9.95
CA ASP A 537 12.42 -25.40 -9.43
C ASP A 537 12.90 -26.68 -10.12
N ASP A 538 13.87 -27.40 -9.49
CA ASP A 538 14.19 -28.81 -9.73
C ASP A 538 13.48 -29.71 -8.71
#